data_47066b3004dde6358914d71f40d5b0c5
#
_entry.id   47066b3004dde6358914d71f40d5b0c5
#
_cell.length_a   1.000
_cell.length_b   1.000
_cell.length_c   1.000
_cell.angle_alpha   90.00
_cell.angle_beta   90.00
_cell.angle_gamma   90.00
#
_symmetry.space_group_name_H-M   'P 1'
#
loop_
_entity.id
_entity.type
_entity.pdbx_description
1 polymer ?
#
loop_
_entity_poly.entity_id
_entity_poly.type
_entity_poly.pdbx_seq_one_letter_code
_entity_poly.pdbx_strand_id
1 'polypeptide(L)'
;MNEQERQVLSDIEATVSQLKNLQDLAYTKDAQAVDSILDGQIVSETAVEHILNGIIDLGDDIRFLDLTKKLRRHILDRYPRLVGNYKNMFLLLCGGNEDDGDL
;
A
#
# COMPACT_ATOMS: atom_id res chain seq x y z
N MET A 1 5.12 -2.98 -39.77
CA MET A 1 3.98 -3.21 -38.88
C MET A 1 2.71 -2.82 -39.61
N ASN A 2 1.72 -3.69 -39.64
CA ASN A 2 0.47 -3.38 -40.28
C ASN A 2 -0.44 -2.55 -39.38
N GLU A 3 -1.54 -2.09 -39.90
CA GLU A 3 -2.44 -1.20 -39.19
C GLU A 3 -3.07 -1.88 -37.97
N GLN A 4 -3.38 -3.15 -38.11
CA GLN A 4 -4.00 -3.92 -37.04
C GLN A 4 -3.04 -4.08 -35.86
N GLU A 5 -1.77 -4.32 -36.13
CA GLU A 5 -0.78 -4.43 -35.09
C GLU A 5 -0.57 -3.10 -34.37
N ARG A 6 -0.59 -2.00 -35.11
CA ARG A 6 -0.50 -0.68 -34.50
C ARG A 6 -1.66 -0.39 -33.58
N GLN A 7 -2.86 -0.80 -34.00
CA GLN A 7 -4.05 -0.59 -33.18
C GLN A 7 -3.96 -1.36 -31.86
N VAL A 8 -3.50 -2.60 -31.93
CA VAL A 8 -3.34 -3.43 -30.73
C VAL A 8 -2.33 -2.79 -29.78
N LEU A 9 -1.18 -2.33 -30.30
CA LEU A 9 -0.18 -1.69 -29.47
C LEU A 9 -0.70 -0.39 -28.83
N SER A 10 -1.44 0.39 -29.60
CA SER A 10 -2.03 1.61 -29.09
C SER A 10 -3.02 1.33 -27.97
N ASP A 11 -3.83 0.28 -28.12
CA ASP A 11 -4.80 -0.11 -27.10
C ASP A 11 -4.10 -0.58 -25.83
N ILE A 12 -3.02 -1.33 -25.98
CA ILE A 12 -2.22 -1.79 -24.84
C ILE A 12 -1.61 -0.61 -24.10
N GLU A 13 -1.04 0.35 -24.83
CA GLU A 13 -0.45 1.53 -24.22
C GLU A 13 -1.48 2.36 -23.47
N ALA A 14 -2.67 2.51 -24.02
CA ALA A 14 -3.76 3.23 -23.38
C ALA A 14 -4.18 2.52 -22.09
N THR A 15 -4.28 1.20 -22.13
CA THR A 15 -4.65 0.41 -20.95
C THR A 15 -3.59 0.53 -19.85
N VAL A 16 -2.32 0.46 -20.22
CA VAL A 16 -1.22 0.60 -19.26
C VAL A 16 -1.25 2.00 -18.63
N SER A 17 -1.47 3.03 -19.43
CA SER A 17 -1.57 4.40 -18.90
C SER A 17 -2.72 4.56 -17.93
N GLN A 18 -3.87 3.96 -18.23
CA GLN A 18 -5.02 4.00 -17.32
C GLN A 18 -4.73 3.30 -16.01
N LEU A 19 -4.10 2.13 -16.06
CA LEU A 19 -3.73 1.40 -14.86
C LEU A 19 -2.77 2.21 -13.99
N LYS A 20 -1.81 2.85 -14.62
CA LYS A 20 -0.86 3.68 -13.89
C LYS A 20 -1.55 4.86 -13.22
N ASN A 21 -2.48 5.50 -13.93
CA ASN A 21 -3.23 6.61 -13.37
C ASN A 21 -4.08 6.18 -12.19
N LEU A 22 -4.69 5.00 -12.27
CA LEU A 22 -5.46 4.45 -11.16
C LEU A 22 -4.58 4.14 -9.96
N GLN A 23 -3.38 3.61 -10.20
CA GLN A 23 -2.44 3.35 -9.13
C GLN A 23 -1.98 4.64 -8.45
N ASP A 24 -1.71 5.67 -9.25
CA ASP A 24 -1.31 6.97 -8.70
C ASP A 24 -2.42 7.56 -7.84
N LEU A 25 -3.66 7.45 -8.29
CA LEU A 25 -4.80 7.93 -7.52
C LEU A 25 -4.97 7.14 -6.22
N ALA A 26 -4.85 5.82 -6.31
CA ALA A 26 -4.95 4.96 -5.13
C ALA A 26 -3.85 5.29 -4.13
N TYR A 27 -2.63 5.51 -4.61
CA TYR A 27 -1.52 5.89 -3.74
C TYR A 27 -1.80 7.21 -3.02
N THR A 28 -2.30 8.21 -3.75
CA THR A 28 -2.62 9.51 -3.17
C THR A 28 -3.66 9.37 -2.06
N LYS A 29 -4.70 8.60 -2.30
CA LYS A 29 -5.76 8.37 -1.31
C LYS A 29 -5.21 7.64 -0.09
N ASP A 30 -4.42 6.61 -0.31
CA ASP A 30 -3.86 5.82 0.77
C ASP A 30 -2.85 6.62 1.58
N ALA A 31 -2.04 7.44 0.92
CA ALA A 31 -1.08 8.30 1.60
C ALA A 31 -1.80 9.31 2.50
N GLN A 32 -2.90 9.88 2.03
CA GLN A 32 -3.71 10.79 2.83
C GLN A 32 -4.31 10.07 4.03
N ALA A 33 -4.79 8.85 3.81
CA ALA A 33 -5.35 8.04 4.89
C ALA A 33 -4.30 7.71 5.94
N VAL A 34 -3.10 7.34 5.50
CA VAL A 34 -1.99 7.06 6.41
C VAL A 34 -1.66 8.30 7.24
N ASP A 35 -1.55 9.46 6.60
CA ASP A 35 -1.27 10.70 7.32
C ASP A 35 -2.35 10.99 8.37
N SER A 36 -3.61 10.74 8.03
CA SER A 36 -4.72 10.94 8.97
C SER A 36 -4.65 9.99 10.16
N ILE A 37 -4.18 8.76 9.94
CA ILE A 37 -3.96 7.82 11.03
C ILE A 37 -2.83 8.30 11.93
N LEU A 38 -1.71 8.70 11.34
CA LEU A 38 -0.53 9.15 12.08
C LEU A 38 -0.81 10.43 12.86
N ASP A 39 -1.66 11.29 12.33
CA ASP A 39 -2.05 12.55 12.99
C ASP A 39 -3.09 12.34 14.09
N GLY A 40 -3.64 11.15 14.20
CA GLY A 40 -4.66 10.87 15.20
C GLY A 40 -6.07 11.27 14.80
N GLN A 41 -6.29 11.62 13.53
CA GLN A 41 -7.63 11.93 13.03
C GLN A 41 -8.46 10.67 12.83
N ILE A 42 -7.81 9.59 12.45
CA ILE A 42 -8.45 8.28 12.33
C ILE A 42 -7.89 7.42 13.44
N VAL A 43 -8.75 7.05 14.39
CA VAL A 43 -8.33 6.30 15.58
C VAL A 43 -9.01 4.94 15.72
N SER A 44 -10.07 4.70 14.93
CA SER A 44 -10.79 3.43 14.99
C SER A 44 -9.93 2.30 14.46
N GLU A 45 -9.80 1.23 15.24
CA GLU A 45 -9.04 0.04 14.83
C GLU A 45 -9.60 -0.55 13.54
N THR A 46 -10.92 -0.58 13.41
CA THR A 46 -11.58 -1.09 12.19
C THR A 46 -11.21 -0.26 10.97
N ALA A 47 -11.20 1.07 11.11
CA ALA A 47 -10.83 1.94 10.00
C ALA A 47 -9.37 1.77 9.62
N VAL A 48 -8.48 1.66 10.60
CA VAL A 48 -7.05 1.43 10.36
C VAL A 48 -6.85 0.10 9.66
N GLU A 49 -7.55 -0.93 10.11
CA GLU A 49 -7.46 -2.25 9.49
C GLU A 49 -7.91 -2.22 8.03
N HIS A 50 -9.00 -1.52 7.76
CA HIS A 50 -9.52 -1.40 6.40
C HIS A 50 -8.51 -0.71 5.48
N ILE A 51 -7.91 0.36 5.95
CA ILE A 51 -6.90 1.11 5.18
C ILE A 51 -5.67 0.24 4.97
N LEU A 52 -5.22 -0.48 5.99
CA LEU A 52 -4.07 -1.35 5.89
C LEU A 52 -4.30 -2.46 4.86
N ASN A 53 -5.49 -3.07 4.85
CA ASN A 53 -5.82 -4.10 3.86
C ASN A 53 -5.75 -3.55 2.45
N GLY A 54 -6.23 -2.34 2.21
CA GLY A 54 -6.16 -1.72 0.90
C GLY A 54 -4.73 -1.49 0.44
N ILE A 55 -3.86 -1.07 1.35
CA ILE A 55 -2.45 -0.85 1.04
C ILE A 55 -1.74 -2.16 0.74
N ILE A 56 -2.00 -3.19 1.52
CA ILE A 56 -1.37 -4.50 1.35
C ILE A 56 -1.76 -5.12 0.01
N ASP A 57 -3.01 -4.95 -0.41
CA ASP A 57 -3.48 -5.47 -1.70
C ASP A 57 -2.73 -4.85 -2.88
N LEU A 58 -2.16 -3.67 -2.69
CA LEU A 58 -1.40 -2.97 -3.73
C LEU A 58 0.11 -3.02 -3.47
N GLY A 59 0.55 -3.97 -2.68
CA GLY A 59 1.93 -4.06 -2.21
C GLY A 59 2.99 -4.32 -3.27
N ASP A 60 2.60 -4.58 -4.51
CA ASP A 60 3.56 -4.75 -5.61
C ASP A 60 4.27 -3.45 -5.98
N ASP A 61 3.68 -2.31 -5.64
CA ASP A 61 4.26 -1.00 -5.90
C ASP A 61 5.07 -0.57 -4.67
N ILE A 62 6.31 -0.17 -4.89
CA ILE A 62 7.21 0.20 -3.80
C ILE A 62 6.67 1.38 -2.98
N ARG A 63 5.86 2.24 -3.58
CA ARG A 63 5.26 3.36 -2.85
C ARG A 63 4.31 2.88 -1.77
N PHE A 64 3.55 1.82 -2.06
CA PHE A 64 2.64 1.23 -1.08
C PHE A 64 3.41 0.50 0.02
N LEU A 65 4.53 -0.08 -0.33
CA LEU A 65 5.40 -0.69 0.66
C LEU A 65 5.90 0.35 1.67
N ASP A 66 6.27 1.53 1.21
CA ASP A 66 6.68 2.62 2.09
C ASP A 66 5.56 3.03 3.04
N LEU A 67 4.34 3.10 2.53
CA LEU A 67 3.19 3.42 3.37
C LEU A 67 2.97 2.35 4.44
N THR A 68 3.12 1.09 4.07
CA THR A 68 3.01 -0.03 5.01
C THR A 68 4.06 0.09 6.12
N LYS A 69 5.29 0.43 5.75
CA LYS A 69 6.35 0.60 6.74
C LYS A 69 6.07 1.74 7.71
N LYS A 70 5.54 2.84 7.21
CA LYS A 70 5.17 3.97 8.06
C LYS A 70 4.08 3.59 9.06
N LEU A 71 3.05 2.90 8.57
CA LEU A 71 1.94 2.48 9.41
C LEU A 71 2.36 1.43 10.42
N ARG A 72 3.25 0.54 10.04
CA ARG A 72 3.64 -0.57 10.87
C ARG A 72 4.08 -0.14 12.26
N ARG A 73 4.95 0.85 12.35
CA ARG A 73 5.43 1.32 13.64
C ARG A 73 4.31 1.91 14.48
N HIS A 74 3.43 2.68 13.85
CA HIS A 74 2.29 3.26 14.54
C HIS A 74 1.35 2.18 15.05
N ILE A 75 1.11 1.16 14.25
CA ILE A 75 0.22 0.05 14.61
C ILE A 75 0.82 -0.77 15.75
N LEU A 76 2.13 -0.97 15.75
CA LEU A 76 2.80 -1.67 16.84
C LEU A 76 2.56 -0.98 18.18
N ASP A 77 2.58 0.36 18.18
CA ASP A 77 2.41 1.13 19.40
C ASP A 77 0.95 1.25 19.82
N ARG A 78 0.05 1.40 18.86
CA ARG A 78 -1.34 1.77 19.15
C ARG A 78 -2.33 0.64 18.99
N TYR A 79 -2.04 -0.32 18.13
CA TYR A 79 -2.97 -1.39 17.77
C TYR A 79 -2.29 -2.75 17.78
N PRO A 80 -1.84 -3.22 18.94
CA PRO A 80 -1.10 -4.46 19.01
C PRO A 80 -1.88 -5.68 18.51
N ARG A 81 -3.21 -5.64 18.56
CA ARG A 81 -4.02 -6.73 18.03
C ARG A 81 -3.88 -6.87 16.53
N LEU A 82 -3.77 -5.75 15.83
CA LEU A 82 -3.58 -5.77 14.38
C LEU A 82 -2.22 -6.36 14.02
N VAL A 83 -1.20 -6.10 14.82
CA VAL A 83 0.12 -6.68 14.59
C VAL A 83 0.05 -8.19 14.58
N GLY A 84 -0.67 -8.78 15.53
CA GLY A 84 -0.83 -10.22 15.58
C GLY A 84 -1.49 -10.78 14.31
N ASN A 85 -2.44 -10.07 13.78
CA ASN A 85 -3.15 -10.50 12.57
C ASN A 85 -2.32 -10.35 11.30
N TYR A 86 -1.42 -9.38 11.26
CA TYR A 86 -0.67 -9.04 10.04
C TYR A 86 0.83 -9.29 10.16
N LYS A 87 1.27 -9.96 11.20
CA LYS A 87 2.69 -10.17 11.44
C LYS A 87 3.39 -10.79 10.24
N ASN A 88 2.84 -11.86 9.68
CA ASN A 88 3.45 -12.53 8.54
C ASN A 88 3.48 -11.64 7.30
N MET A 89 2.43 -10.85 7.09
CA MET A 89 2.39 -9.92 5.98
C MET A 89 3.47 -8.85 6.12
N PHE A 90 3.64 -8.31 7.31
CA PHE A 90 4.69 -7.32 7.55
C PHE A 90 6.07 -7.90 7.30
N LEU A 91 6.31 -9.14 7.70
CA LEU A 91 7.59 -9.79 7.46
C LEU A 91 7.84 -9.99 5.97
N LEU A 92 6.81 -10.39 5.22
CA LEU A 92 6.95 -10.60 3.79
C LEU A 92 7.15 -9.30 3.02
N LEU A 93 6.39 -8.28 3.36
CA LEU A 93 6.41 -7.02 2.61
C LEU A 93 7.55 -6.10 3.01
N CYS A 94 7.91 -6.10 4.29
CA CYS A 94 8.90 -5.17 4.81
C CYS A 94 10.29 -5.76 4.96
N GLY A 95 10.47 -7.03 4.61
CA GLY A 95 11.75 -7.68 4.76
C GLY A 95 12.17 -7.76 6.20
N GLY A 96 11.77 -8.80 6.91
CA GLY A 96 11.94 -8.91 8.35
C GLY A 96 13.33 -8.65 8.88
N ASN A 97 14.36 -8.86 8.06
CA ASN A 97 15.74 -8.72 8.52
C ASN A 97 16.14 -7.29 8.81
N GLU A 98 15.70 -6.37 8.02
CA GLU A 98 16.10 -4.98 8.15
C GLU A 98 15.49 -4.32 9.36
N ASP A 99 14.49 -4.94 9.92
CA ASP A 99 13.79 -4.40 11.08
C ASP A 99 14.33 -4.89 12.39
N ASP A 100 15.30 -5.77 12.35
CA ASP A 100 15.85 -6.37 13.56
C ASP A 100 16.42 -5.33 14.50
N GLY A 101 17.00 -4.31 13.95
CA GLY A 101 17.55 -3.24 14.76
C GLY A 101 16.47 -2.44 15.48
N ASP A 102 15.29 -2.46 14.97
CA ASP A 102 14.16 -1.70 15.51
C ASP A 102 13.37 -2.48 16.55
N LEU A 103 13.57 -3.73 16.56
CA LEU A 103 12.89 -4.61 17.50
C LEU A 103 13.77 -4.96 18.66
#